data_d8695bdc0e0d4266c92ed7ce5292d115
#
_entry.id   d8695bdc0e0d4266c92ed7ce5292d115
#
_cell.length_a   1.000
_cell.length_b   1.000
_cell.length_c   1.000
_cell.angle_alpha   90.00
_cell.angle_beta   90.00
_cell.angle_gamma   90.00
#
_symmetry.space_group_name_H-M   'P 1'
#
loop_
_entity.id
_entity.type
_entity.pdbx_description
1 polymer ?
#
loop_
_entity_poly.entity_id
_entity_poly.type
_entity_poly.pdbx_seq_one_letter_code
_entity_poly.pdbx_strand_id
1 'polypeptide(L)'
;QTVNAEVLAEVNLLDEDIREGEAGLVRLRNALDEADLEIVEADGLARRITEELDEYEALIASIEESGVSETDAVTQLKAEINQLEEKIRLLQEAAEAEAGRSAREFVGEGNRQYLTGLNLGGDRIVILVDTSASMLANQLINVIRLRSMDEALQKQAGKWTRTLDTVDWLTAQLPVNAQFQVMTFNTEAAPVLPGTQTQWLEVADTPKLEAISAALRERVPAGGTSLYNAFEALRALPTPPDNIFLLTDGLPTQAERPPRGSKVSGNQRLKFFRDAIRRLPSNVPVNIVLFPMEGDPMAASEYWQLAQASSGSFLSPSIDWP
;
A
#
# COMPACT_ATOMS: atom_id res chain seq x y z
N GLN A 1 49.30 -41.87 5.52
CA GLN A 1 48.83 -40.61 4.83
C GLN A 1 47.37 -40.72 4.39
N THR A 2 46.85 -41.91 4.01
CA THR A 2 45.46 -42.13 3.63
C THR A 2 44.46 -41.99 4.80
N VAL A 3 44.76 -42.50 5.98
CA VAL A 3 43.90 -42.44 7.17
C VAL A 3 43.67 -40.97 7.65
N ASN A 4 44.67 -40.12 7.56
CA ASN A 4 44.53 -38.70 7.92
C ASN A 4 43.66 -37.92 6.95
N ALA A 5 43.58 -38.28 5.69
CA ALA A 5 42.73 -37.65 4.68
C ALA A 5 41.26 -38.06 4.85
N GLU A 6 40.99 -39.30 5.21
CA GLU A 6 39.62 -39.79 5.53
C GLU A 6 39.08 -39.13 6.81
N VAL A 7 39.87 -39.08 7.86
CA VAL A 7 39.44 -38.37 9.12
C VAL A 7 39.22 -36.89 8.88
N LEU A 8 40.02 -36.23 8.04
CA LEU A 8 39.82 -34.80 7.72
C LEU A 8 38.54 -34.58 6.91
N ALA A 9 38.21 -35.49 6.00
CA ALA A 9 36.97 -35.44 5.22
C ALA A 9 35.75 -35.64 6.12
N GLU A 10 35.80 -36.56 7.08
CA GLU A 10 34.75 -36.82 8.05
C GLU A 10 34.54 -35.68 9.03
N VAL A 11 35.61 -35.04 9.47
CA VAL A 11 35.55 -33.81 10.31
C VAL A 11 34.90 -32.64 9.55
N ASN A 12 35.24 -32.44 8.26
CA ASN A 12 34.65 -31.40 7.46
C ASN A 12 33.13 -31.63 7.22
N LEU A 13 32.72 -32.88 7.04
CA LEU A 13 31.34 -33.27 6.85
C LEU A 13 30.51 -33.04 8.15
N LEU A 14 31.09 -33.41 9.29
CA LEU A 14 30.51 -33.15 10.60
C LEU A 14 30.41 -31.64 10.91
N ASP A 15 31.38 -30.81 10.52
CA ASP A 15 31.36 -29.38 10.67
C ASP A 15 30.25 -28.73 9.78
N GLU A 16 30.00 -29.28 8.59
CA GLU A 16 28.91 -28.85 7.69
C GLU A 16 27.57 -29.20 8.26
N ASP A 17 27.40 -30.44 8.77
CA ASP A 17 26.18 -30.89 9.48
C ASP A 17 25.88 -30.05 10.74
N ILE A 18 26.88 -29.69 11.51
CA ILE A 18 26.75 -28.81 12.68
C ILE A 18 26.30 -27.42 12.26
N ARG A 19 26.87 -26.83 11.21
CA ARG A 19 26.46 -25.51 10.70
C ARG A 19 25.04 -25.53 10.15
N GLU A 20 24.64 -26.58 9.44
CA GLU A 20 23.26 -26.72 8.98
C GLU A 20 22.28 -26.89 10.16
N GLY A 21 22.67 -27.67 11.18
CA GLY A 21 21.93 -27.82 12.42
C GLY A 21 21.76 -26.51 13.20
N GLU A 22 22.84 -25.73 13.34
CA GLU A 22 22.81 -24.40 13.97
C GLU A 22 21.92 -23.41 13.18
N ALA A 23 22.01 -23.40 11.86
CA ALA A 23 21.15 -22.59 11.01
C ALA A 23 19.68 -23.02 11.08
N GLY A 24 19.42 -24.33 11.26
CA GLY A 24 18.09 -24.89 11.52
C GLY A 24 17.53 -24.45 12.86
N LEU A 25 18.34 -24.47 13.91
CA LEU A 25 17.95 -24.01 15.26
C LEU A 25 17.61 -22.52 15.30
N VAL A 26 18.38 -21.69 14.59
CA VAL A 26 18.10 -20.24 14.48
C VAL A 26 16.77 -19.99 13.78
N ARG A 27 16.49 -20.72 12.69
CA ARG A 27 15.21 -20.63 11.97
C ARG A 27 14.02 -21.04 12.83
N LEU A 28 14.16 -22.16 13.57
CA LEU A 28 13.12 -22.63 14.48
C LEU A 28 12.88 -21.67 15.64
N ARG A 29 13.94 -21.05 16.16
CA ARG A 29 13.82 -20.07 17.24
C ARG A 29 13.11 -18.80 16.78
N ASN A 30 13.45 -18.29 15.58
CA ASN A 30 12.75 -17.14 15.00
C ASN A 30 11.27 -17.46 14.72
N ALA A 31 10.95 -18.64 14.23
CA ALA A 31 9.57 -19.06 14.01
C ALA A 31 8.79 -19.24 15.33
N LEU A 32 9.46 -19.65 16.41
CA LEU A 32 8.86 -19.73 17.73
C LEU A 32 8.58 -18.33 18.30
N ASP A 33 9.54 -17.42 18.18
CA ASP A 33 9.39 -16.02 18.64
C ASP A 33 8.26 -15.32 17.86
N GLU A 34 8.09 -15.60 16.56
CA GLU A 34 7.00 -15.08 15.72
C GLU A 34 5.65 -15.66 16.14
N ALA A 35 5.57 -16.97 16.39
CA ALA A 35 4.37 -17.62 16.90
C ALA A 35 3.97 -17.13 18.30
N ASP A 36 4.93 -16.89 19.18
CA ASP A 36 4.68 -16.32 20.51
C ASP A 36 4.11 -14.90 20.44
N LEU A 37 4.59 -14.09 19.48
CA LEU A 37 4.04 -12.76 19.20
C LEU A 37 2.59 -12.83 18.71
N GLU A 38 2.29 -13.71 17.76
CA GLU A 38 0.93 -13.94 17.27
C GLU A 38 -0.03 -14.39 18.37
N ILE A 39 0.43 -15.23 19.28
CA ILE A 39 -0.36 -15.68 20.44
C ILE A 39 -0.67 -14.51 21.39
N VAL A 40 0.31 -13.63 21.66
CA VAL A 40 0.12 -12.45 22.51
C VAL A 40 -0.87 -11.47 21.88
N GLU A 41 -0.78 -11.26 20.56
CA GLU A 41 -1.72 -10.41 19.83
C GLU A 41 -3.14 -10.98 19.83
N ALA A 42 -3.27 -12.28 19.59
CA ALA A 42 -4.56 -12.99 19.64
C ALA A 42 -5.20 -12.94 21.04
N ASP A 43 -4.41 -13.12 22.10
CA ASP A 43 -4.88 -13.04 23.50
C ASP A 43 -5.34 -11.60 23.84
N GLY A 44 -4.60 -10.59 23.37
CA GLY A 44 -4.96 -9.17 23.51
C GLY A 44 -6.24 -8.80 22.74
N LEU A 45 -6.48 -9.42 21.60
CA LEU A 45 -7.72 -9.27 20.83
C LEU A 45 -8.91 -9.95 21.53
N ALA A 46 -8.69 -11.17 22.00
CA ALA A 46 -9.71 -11.93 22.74
C ALA A 46 -10.18 -11.18 24.00
N ARG A 47 -9.26 -10.58 24.75
CA ARG A 47 -9.61 -9.78 25.94
C ARG A 47 -10.45 -8.57 25.58
N ARG A 48 -10.10 -7.82 24.52
CA ARG A 48 -10.91 -6.68 24.07
C ARG A 48 -12.30 -7.09 23.63
N ILE A 49 -12.44 -8.20 22.91
CA ILE A 49 -13.75 -8.73 22.52
C ILE A 49 -14.58 -9.14 23.76
N THR A 50 -13.94 -9.72 24.77
CA THR A 50 -14.62 -10.09 26.01
C THR A 50 -15.10 -8.86 26.77
N GLU A 51 -14.26 -7.80 26.87
CA GLU A 51 -14.64 -6.54 27.50
C GLU A 51 -15.80 -5.86 26.76
N GLU A 52 -15.79 -5.85 25.42
CA GLU A 52 -16.90 -5.31 24.61
C GLU A 52 -18.18 -6.14 24.79
N LEU A 53 -18.09 -7.47 24.91
CA LEU A 53 -19.24 -8.33 25.19
C LEU A 53 -19.83 -8.05 26.58
N ASP A 54 -18.99 -7.91 27.60
CA ASP A 54 -19.43 -7.56 28.94
C ASP A 54 -20.13 -6.19 28.98
N GLU A 55 -19.63 -5.20 28.21
CA GLU A 55 -20.28 -3.90 28.06
C GLU A 55 -21.64 -4.01 27.37
N TYR A 56 -21.76 -4.80 26.31
CA TYR A 56 -23.05 -5.04 25.64
C TYR A 56 -24.04 -5.82 26.52
N GLU A 57 -23.59 -6.82 27.29
CA GLU A 57 -24.45 -7.54 28.23
C GLU A 57 -24.95 -6.62 29.34
N ALA A 58 -24.09 -5.72 29.88
CA ALA A 58 -24.50 -4.73 30.85
C ALA A 58 -25.50 -3.71 30.27
N LEU A 59 -25.32 -3.31 29.00
CA LEU A 59 -26.26 -2.44 28.31
C LEU A 59 -27.62 -3.12 28.10
N ILE A 60 -27.64 -4.37 27.66
CA ILE A 60 -28.87 -5.18 27.51
C ILE A 60 -29.59 -5.31 28.86
N ALA A 61 -28.86 -5.62 29.94
CA ALA A 61 -29.43 -5.72 31.28
C ALA A 61 -30.05 -4.38 31.76
N SER A 62 -29.39 -3.25 31.46
CA SER A 62 -29.92 -1.93 31.80
C SER A 62 -31.19 -1.55 31.00
N ILE A 63 -31.25 -2.04 29.74
CA ILE A 63 -32.43 -1.87 28.86
C ILE A 63 -33.59 -2.74 29.36
N GLU A 64 -33.31 -3.96 29.79
CA GLU A 64 -34.34 -4.84 30.37
C GLU A 64 -34.89 -4.34 31.72
N GLU A 65 -34.07 -3.68 32.55
CA GLU A 65 -34.47 -3.14 33.87
C GLU A 65 -35.29 -1.84 33.75
N SER A 66 -35.05 -1.05 32.68
CA SER A 66 -35.77 0.21 32.41
C SER A 66 -37.18 0.03 31.86
N GLY A 67 -37.67 -1.16 31.75
CA GLY A 67 -39.01 -1.65 31.49
C GLY A 67 -40.09 -0.70 30.98
N VAL A 68 -40.64 -1.00 29.81
CA VAL A 68 -41.95 -0.68 29.24
C VAL A 68 -42.10 0.61 28.43
N SER A 69 -41.21 1.60 28.51
CA SER A 69 -41.31 2.79 27.64
C SER A 69 -40.53 2.67 26.32
N GLU A 70 -39.78 1.61 26.12
CA GLU A 70 -38.81 1.50 25.03
C GLU A 70 -39.24 0.62 23.84
N THR A 71 -40.38 -0.05 23.88
CA THR A 71 -40.87 -0.82 22.74
C THR A 71 -41.05 0.02 21.48
N ASP A 72 -41.44 1.28 21.63
CA ASP A 72 -41.58 2.20 20.51
C ASP A 72 -40.20 2.67 19.98
N ALA A 73 -39.24 2.93 20.88
CA ALA A 73 -37.88 3.31 20.51
C ALA A 73 -37.10 2.14 19.86
N VAL A 74 -37.24 0.92 20.38
CA VAL A 74 -36.67 -0.28 19.79
C VAL A 74 -37.30 -0.59 18.43
N THR A 75 -38.60 -0.36 18.27
CA THR A 75 -39.29 -0.51 16.99
C THR A 75 -38.84 0.54 15.98
N GLN A 76 -38.64 1.78 16.41
CA GLN A 76 -38.06 2.85 15.57
C GLN A 76 -36.64 2.54 15.15
N LEU A 77 -35.77 2.11 16.08
CA LEU A 77 -34.37 1.73 15.77
C LEU A 77 -34.29 0.54 14.82
N LYS A 78 -35.14 -0.47 14.98
CA LYS A 78 -35.23 -1.58 14.02
C LYS A 78 -35.68 -1.13 12.64
N ALA A 79 -36.62 -0.18 12.55
CA ALA A 79 -37.06 0.40 11.29
C ALA A 79 -35.94 1.21 10.63
N GLU A 80 -35.14 1.93 11.41
CA GLU A 80 -34.00 2.71 10.92
C GLU A 80 -32.86 1.80 10.45
N ILE A 81 -32.58 0.72 11.18
CA ILE A 81 -31.63 -0.31 10.76
C ILE A 81 -32.04 -0.93 9.42
N ASN A 82 -33.29 -1.34 9.28
CA ASN A 82 -33.80 -1.90 8.02
C ASN A 82 -33.71 -0.89 6.86
N GLN A 83 -33.95 0.40 7.11
CA GLN A 83 -33.77 1.46 6.10
C GLN A 83 -32.30 1.65 5.71
N LEU A 84 -31.39 1.58 6.68
CA LEU A 84 -29.95 1.68 6.42
C LEU A 84 -29.44 0.44 5.67
N GLU A 85 -29.90 -0.75 6.03
CA GLU A 85 -29.57 -1.97 5.31
C GLU A 85 -30.05 -1.94 3.85
N GLU A 86 -31.28 -1.49 3.61
CA GLU A 86 -31.81 -1.30 2.25
C GLU A 86 -31.01 -0.26 1.46
N LYS A 87 -30.61 0.84 2.11
CA LYS A 87 -29.78 1.87 1.50
C LYS A 87 -28.38 1.34 1.16
N ILE A 88 -27.79 0.55 2.05
CA ILE A 88 -26.52 -0.15 1.80
C ILE A 88 -26.67 -1.08 0.60
N ARG A 89 -27.75 -1.88 0.53
CA ARG A 89 -28.00 -2.77 -0.60
C ARG A 89 -28.13 -2.02 -1.91
N LEU A 90 -28.88 -0.92 -1.94
CA LEU A 90 -29.03 -0.08 -3.13
C LEU A 90 -27.71 0.56 -3.56
N LEU A 91 -26.89 1.00 -2.58
CA LEU A 91 -25.56 1.54 -2.88
C LEU A 91 -24.60 0.46 -3.40
N GLN A 92 -24.69 -0.76 -2.87
CA GLN A 92 -23.91 -1.90 -3.39
C GLN A 92 -24.34 -2.29 -4.81
N GLU A 93 -25.63 -2.37 -5.08
CA GLU A 93 -26.16 -2.63 -6.43
C GLU A 93 -25.76 -1.52 -7.42
N ALA A 94 -25.74 -0.26 -6.98
CA ALA A 94 -25.27 0.87 -7.78
C ALA A 94 -23.76 0.79 -8.05
N ALA A 95 -22.96 0.43 -7.02
CA ALA A 95 -21.53 0.24 -7.15
C ALA A 95 -21.19 -0.96 -8.05
N GLU A 96 -21.92 -2.07 -7.96
CA GLU A 96 -21.77 -3.22 -8.87
C GLU A 96 -22.17 -2.88 -10.30
N ALA A 97 -23.21 -2.06 -10.50
CA ALA A 97 -23.61 -1.59 -11.82
C ALA A 97 -22.58 -0.60 -12.42
N GLU A 98 -21.86 0.11 -11.58
CA GLU A 98 -20.81 1.03 -11.98
C GLU A 98 -19.48 0.29 -12.23
N ALA A 99 -19.17 -0.74 -11.44
CA ALA A 99 -18.04 -1.66 -11.68
C ALA A 99 -18.20 -2.42 -13.01
N GLY A 100 -19.43 -2.75 -13.43
CA GLY A 100 -19.71 -3.32 -14.75
C GLY A 100 -19.45 -2.39 -15.94
N ARG A 101 -19.09 -1.11 -15.70
CA ARG A 101 -18.71 -0.12 -16.71
C ARG A 101 -17.21 0.20 -16.71
N SER A 102 -16.39 -0.65 -16.11
CA SER A 102 -14.94 -0.48 -16.14
C SER A 102 -14.41 -0.60 -17.58
N ALA A 103 -13.51 0.30 -17.97
CA ALA A 103 -12.87 0.29 -19.28
C ALA A 103 -11.85 -0.85 -19.44
N ARG A 104 -11.45 -1.49 -18.35
CA ARG A 104 -10.45 -2.55 -18.31
C ARG A 104 -10.83 -3.58 -17.25
N GLU A 105 -10.64 -4.85 -17.58
CA GLU A 105 -10.78 -5.95 -16.61
C GLU A 105 -9.42 -6.30 -16.02
N PHE A 106 -9.33 -6.37 -14.71
CA PHE A 106 -8.16 -6.89 -14.02
C PHE A 106 -8.35 -8.38 -13.71
N VAL A 107 -7.50 -9.21 -14.28
CA VAL A 107 -7.47 -10.66 -14.02
C VAL A 107 -6.35 -10.91 -13.01
N GLY A 108 -6.70 -10.87 -11.72
CA GLY A 108 -5.80 -11.24 -10.63
C GLY A 108 -5.79 -12.75 -10.37
N GLU A 109 -4.81 -13.24 -9.63
CA GLU A 109 -4.77 -14.62 -9.18
C GLU A 109 -5.83 -14.88 -8.09
N GLY A 110 -6.99 -15.43 -8.50
CA GLY A 110 -8.01 -15.98 -7.61
C GLY A 110 -9.24 -15.11 -7.34
N ASN A 111 -10.34 -15.78 -6.93
CA ASN A 111 -11.66 -15.22 -6.61
C ASN A 111 -11.68 -14.41 -5.29
N ARG A 112 -10.72 -13.51 -5.04
CA ARG A 112 -10.66 -12.73 -3.81
C ARG A 112 -11.24 -11.34 -4.05
N GLN A 113 -12.40 -11.06 -3.46
CA GLN A 113 -12.90 -9.69 -3.32
C GLN A 113 -12.13 -9.02 -2.19
N TYR A 114 -11.22 -8.11 -2.52
CA TYR A 114 -10.47 -7.35 -1.53
C TYR A 114 -11.28 -6.13 -1.10
N LEU A 115 -11.72 -6.12 0.15
CA LEU A 115 -12.23 -4.92 0.80
C LEU A 115 -11.03 -4.05 1.20
N THR A 116 -10.60 -3.17 0.31
CA THR A 116 -9.41 -2.34 0.52
C THR A 116 -9.69 -1.09 1.36
N GLY A 117 -10.95 -0.68 1.47
CA GLY A 117 -11.31 0.61 2.07
C GLY A 117 -10.79 1.83 1.30
N LEU A 118 -10.23 1.63 0.09
CA LEU A 118 -9.77 2.72 -0.77
C LEU A 118 -10.97 3.45 -1.38
N ASN A 119 -10.94 4.77 -1.34
CA ASN A 119 -11.94 5.61 -2.02
C ASN A 119 -11.56 5.74 -3.50
N LEU A 120 -12.17 4.92 -4.35
CA LEU A 120 -11.86 4.82 -5.79
C LEU A 120 -12.62 5.84 -6.66
N GLY A 121 -13.51 6.64 -6.07
CA GLY A 121 -14.29 7.65 -6.78
C GLY A 121 -13.50 8.89 -7.16
N GLY A 122 -14.12 9.72 -8.00
CA GLY A 122 -13.59 11.02 -8.45
C GLY A 122 -13.73 11.21 -9.96
N ASP A 123 -13.69 12.48 -10.39
CA ASP A 123 -13.75 12.85 -11.81
C ASP A 123 -12.35 13.04 -12.41
N ARG A 124 -11.35 13.39 -11.58
CA ARG A 124 -9.96 13.67 -11.99
C ARG A 124 -8.98 13.00 -11.03
N ILE A 125 -8.56 11.83 -11.40
CA ILE A 125 -7.82 10.92 -10.54
C ILE A 125 -6.34 10.90 -10.94
N VAL A 126 -5.44 11.11 -9.98
CA VAL A 126 -4.00 10.95 -10.21
C VAL A 126 -3.47 9.74 -9.46
N ILE A 127 -2.68 8.94 -10.16
CA ILE A 127 -1.91 7.83 -9.57
C ILE A 127 -0.42 8.23 -9.60
N LEU A 128 0.17 8.40 -8.42
CA LEU A 128 1.59 8.68 -8.24
C LEU A 128 2.30 7.38 -7.88
N VAL A 129 3.24 6.96 -8.70
CA VAL A 129 3.98 5.69 -8.55
C VAL A 129 5.44 5.98 -8.22
N ASP A 130 5.86 5.59 -7.03
CA ASP A 130 7.27 5.64 -6.63
C ASP A 130 8.09 4.66 -7.48
N THR A 131 9.11 5.17 -8.16
CA THR A 131 10.07 4.42 -8.97
C THR A 131 11.48 4.55 -8.42
N SER A 132 11.63 4.84 -7.14
CA SER A 132 12.92 4.87 -6.46
C SER A 132 13.52 3.46 -6.32
N ALA A 133 14.81 3.39 -6.08
CA ALA A 133 15.52 2.11 -5.99
C ALA A 133 15.02 1.21 -4.86
N SER A 134 14.44 1.75 -3.80
CA SER A 134 13.86 1.00 -2.69
C SER A 134 12.65 0.16 -3.10
N MET A 135 11.96 0.52 -4.19
CA MET A 135 10.86 -0.26 -4.75
C MET A 135 11.29 -1.63 -5.32
N LEU A 136 12.58 -1.93 -5.40
CA LEU A 136 13.08 -3.24 -5.83
C LEU A 136 12.86 -4.33 -4.77
N ALA A 137 12.98 -4.04 -3.47
CA ALA A 137 12.83 -5.04 -2.41
C ALA A 137 12.43 -4.41 -1.07
N ASN A 138 11.91 -5.25 -0.16
CA ASN A 138 11.55 -4.81 1.19
C ASN A 138 12.77 -4.61 2.10
N GLN A 139 13.86 -5.35 1.85
CA GLN A 139 15.09 -5.30 2.64
C GLN A 139 16.19 -4.52 1.92
N LEU A 140 16.90 -3.66 2.65
CA LEU A 140 17.96 -2.82 2.10
C LEU A 140 19.08 -3.64 1.41
N ILE A 141 19.47 -4.76 1.99
CA ILE A 141 20.51 -5.63 1.41
C ILE A 141 20.10 -6.18 0.04
N ASN A 142 18.82 -6.53 -0.11
CA ASN A 142 18.30 -7.03 -1.38
C ASN A 142 18.15 -5.90 -2.42
N VAL A 143 17.83 -4.67 -2.00
CA VAL A 143 17.86 -3.50 -2.88
C VAL A 143 19.26 -3.28 -3.45
N ILE A 144 20.30 -3.30 -2.60
CA ILE A 144 21.70 -3.13 -3.01
C ILE A 144 22.09 -4.25 -3.99
N ARG A 145 21.71 -5.49 -3.71
CA ARG A 145 22.00 -6.65 -4.55
C ARG A 145 21.32 -6.53 -5.92
N LEU A 146 20.01 -6.24 -5.96
CA LEU A 146 19.24 -6.14 -7.20
C LEU A 146 19.71 -5.00 -8.09
N ARG A 147 20.09 -3.85 -7.52
CA ARG A 147 20.66 -2.72 -8.27
C ARG A 147 21.95 -3.06 -9.02
N SER A 148 22.67 -4.10 -8.60
CA SER A 148 23.90 -4.57 -9.24
C SER A 148 23.66 -5.68 -10.27
N MET A 149 22.40 -6.09 -10.46
CA MET A 149 21.99 -7.10 -11.43
C MET A 149 21.50 -6.46 -12.73
N ASP A 150 21.29 -7.32 -13.75
CA ASP A 150 20.76 -6.89 -15.04
C ASP A 150 19.36 -6.26 -14.90
N GLU A 151 19.06 -5.28 -15.76
CA GLU A 151 17.78 -4.58 -15.77
C GLU A 151 16.57 -5.51 -15.88
N ALA A 152 16.71 -6.62 -16.61
CA ALA A 152 15.66 -7.63 -16.74
C ALA A 152 15.27 -8.24 -15.39
N LEU A 153 16.24 -8.49 -14.52
CA LEU A 153 16.00 -8.99 -13.16
C LEU A 153 15.44 -7.91 -12.25
N GLN A 154 15.87 -6.65 -12.42
CA GLN A 154 15.32 -5.53 -11.68
C GLN A 154 13.84 -5.29 -12.00
N LYS A 155 13.45 -5.39 -13.28
CA LYS A 155 12.05 -5.29 -13.73
C LYS A 155 11.16 -6.40 -13.17
N GLN A 156 11.73 -7.57 -12.89
CA GLN A 156 11.05 -8.74 -12.32
C GLN A 156 11.12 -8.78 -10.78
N ALA A 157 11.64 -7.75 -10.13
CA ALA A 157 11.71 -7.69 -8.68
C ALA A 157 10.31 -7.76 -8.06
N GLY A 158 10.07 -8.68 -7.11
CA GLY A 158 8.74 -9.03 -6.63
C GLY A 158 7.96 -7.84 -6.04
N LYS A 159 8.63 -6.91 -5.32
CA LYS A 159 7.97 -5.70 -4.81
C LYS A 159 7.57 -4.76 -5.96
N TRP A 160 8.44 -4.60 -6.97
CA TRP A 160 8.15 -3.78 -8.14
C TRP A 160 6.99 -4.37 -8.97
N THR A 161 7.01 -5.67 -9.25
CA THR A 161 5.94 -6.36 -9.97
C THR A 161 4.60 -6.18 -9.26
N ARG A 162 4.55 -6.37 -7.93
CA ARG A 162 3.34 -6.14 -7.13
C ARG A 162 2.85 -4.68 -7.19
N THR A 163 3.77 -3.71 -7.24
CA THR A 163 3.40 -2.30 -7.44
C THR A 163 2.75 -2.08 -8.78
N LEU A 164 3.28 -2.69 -9.85
CA LEU A 164 2.69 -2.62 -11.19
C LEU A 164 1.31 -3.27 -11.25
N ASP A 165 1.15 -4.44 -10.64
CA ASP A 165 -0.14 -5.14 -10.55
C ASP A 165 -1.16 -4.31 -9.76
N THR A 166 -0.70 -3.60 -8.71
CA THR A 166 -1.54 -2.62 -7.99
C THR A 166 -2.01 -1.47 -8.88
N VAL A 167 -1.13 -0.93 -9.73
CA VAL A 167 -1.52 0.11 -10.69
C VAL A 167 -2.53 -0.43 -11.70
N ASP A 168 -2.30 -1.65 -12.21
CA ASP A 168 -3.24 -2.31 -13.13
C ASP A 168 -4.59 -2.54 -12.45
N TRP A 169 -4.60 -2.98 -11.19
CA TRP A 169 -5.82 -3.14 -10.40
C TRP A 169 -6.54 -1.80 -10.17
N LEU A 170 -5.82 -0.74 -9.76
CA LEU A 170 -6.39 0.60 -9.57
C LEU A 170 -7.01 1.12 -10.87
N THR A 171 -6.28 1.04 -11.98
CA THR A 171 -6.77 1.54 -13.27
C THR A 171 -8.00 0.79 -13.78
N ALA A 172 -8.13 -0.50 -13.46
CA ALA A 172 -9.31 -1.29 -13.76
C ALA A 172 -10.55 -0.88 -12.95
N GLN A 173 -10.36 -0.25 -11.80
CA GLN A 173 -11.46 0.20 -10.91
C GLN A 173 -11.87 1.66 -11.16
N LEU A 174 -11.17 2.39 -12.02
CA LEU A 174 -11.50 3.79 -12.29
C LEU A 174 -12.85 3.92 -12.99
N PRO A 175 -13.68 4.92 -12.61
CA PRO A 175 -14.95 5.18 -13.31
C PRO A 175 -14.71 5.51 -14.78
N VAL A 176 -15.46 4.88 -15.69
CA VAL A 176 -15.28 5.03 -17.16
C VAL A 176 -15.39 6.48 -17.62
N ASN A 177 -16.22 7.28 -16.95
CA ASN A 177 -16.45 8.69 -17.29
C ASN A 177 -15.44 9.64 -16.63
N ALA A 178 -14.49 9.11 -15.83
CA ALA A 178 -13.47 9.91 -15.17
C ALA A 178 -12.29 10.22 -16.09
N GLN A 179 -11.55 11.23 -15.71
CA GLN A 179 -10.24 11.56 -16.26
C GLN A 179 -9.15 11.10 -15.30
N PHE A 180 -8.02 10.70 -15.83
CA PHE A 180 -6.93 10.23 -14.99
C PHE A 180 -5.58 10.72 -15.51
N GLN A 181 -4.57 10.60 -14.63
CA GLN A 181 -3.16 10.74 -15.01
C GLN A 181 -2.32 9.80 -14.13
N VAL A 182 -1.37 9.12 -14.74
CA VAL A 182 -0.39 8.30 -14.03
C VAL A 182 0.98 8.96 -14.16
N MET A 183 1.57 9.29 -13.03
CA MET A 183 2.89 9.88 -12.94
C MET A 183 3.83 8.97 -12.16
N THR A 184 5.05 8.86 -12.62
CA THR A 184 6.13 8.22 -11.86
C THR A 184 6.98 9.27 -11.19
N PHE A 185 7.49 8.95 -10.02
CA PHE A 185 8.45 9.81 -9.34
C PHE A 185 9.57 8.99 -8.68
N ASN A 186 10.74 9.58 -8.67
CA ASN A 186 11.89 9.21 -7.88
C ASN A 186 12.55 10.51 -7.36
N THR A 187 13.69 10.92 -7.87
CA THR A 187 14.27 12.24 -7.63
C THR A 187 13.57 13.34 -8.45
N GLU A 188 12.93 12.95 -9.54
CA GLU A 188 12.13 13.79 -10.44
C GLU A 188 10.74 13.17 -10.57
N ALA A 189 9.78 13.93 -11.11
CA ALA A 189 8.44 13.45 -11.37
C ALA A 189 8.03 13.77 -12.81
N ALA A 190 7.42 12.79 -13.48
CA ALA A 190 6.95 12.92 -14.84
C ALA A 190 5.76 11.99 -15.11
N PRO A 191 4.87 12.32 -16.06
CA PRO A 191 3.85 11.40 -16.51
C PRO A 191 4.48 10.16 -17.16
N VAL A 192 3.79 9.05 -17.04
CA VAL A 192 4.23 7.78 -17.66
C VAL A 192 4.27 7.90 -19.17
N LEU A 193 3.26 8.54 -19.78
CA LEU A 193 3.24 8.83 -21.21
C LEU A 193 3.89 10.19 -21.48
N PRO A 194 5.00 10.25 -22.23
CA PRO A 194 5.65 11.51 -22.56
C PRO A 194 4.71 12.47 -23.31
N GLY A 195 4.81 13.76 -22.98
CA GLY A 195 4.02 14.80 -23.65
C GLY A 195 2.61 15.01 -23.05
N THR A 196 2.24 14.29 -21.97
CA THR A 196 0.94 14.43 -21.32
C THR A 196 0.98 15.21 -20.00
N GLN A 197 2.05 15.97 -19.72
CA GLN A 197 2.28 16.68 -18.45
C GLN A 197 1.18 17.67 -18.08
N THR A 198 0.52 18.23 -19.09
CA THR A 198 -0.54 19.25 -18.95
C THR A 198 -1.88 18.74 -19.46
N GLN A 199 -2.10 17.44 -19.43
CA GLN A 199 -3.30 16.83 -20.00
C GLN A 199 -3.91 15.83 -19.01
N TRP A 200 -5.24 15.81 -19.00
CA TRP A 200 -6.00 14.72 -18.46
C TRP A 200 -6.27 13.69 -19.56
N LEU A 201 -6.19 12.41 -19.20
CA LEU A 201 -6.49 11.29 -20.07
C LEU A 201 -7.87 10.76 -19.71
N GLU A 202 -8.65 10.33 -20.70
CA GLU A 202 -9.97 9.71 -20.47
C GLU A 202 -9.79 8.24 -20.08
N VAL A 203 -10.48 7.79 -19.04
CA VAL A 203 -10.46 6.37 -18.62
C VAL A 203 -11.04 5.47 -19.73
N ALA A 204 -12.00 5.96 -20.50
CA ALA A 204 -12.56 5.26 -21.64
C ALA A 204 -11.56 4.96 -22.78
N ASP A 205 -10.39 5.63 -22.78
CA ASP A 205 -9.31 5.43 -23.78
C ASP A 205 -8.46 4.21 -23.39
N THR A 206 -9.01 3.00 -23.56
CA THR A 206 -8.32 1.73 -23.25
C THR A 206 -6.92 1.62 -23.86
N PRO A 207 -6.65 2.02 -25.11
CA PRO A 207 -5.31 2.04 -25.66
C PRO A 207 -4.29 2.84 -24.85
N LYS A 208 -4.68 3.97 -24.25
CA LYS A 208 -3.78 4.75 -23.37
C LYS A 208 -3.52 4.06 -22.03
N LEU A 209 -4.53 3.41 -21.46
CA LEU A 209 -4.37 2.60 -20.25
C LEU A 209 -3.37 1.46 -20.48
N GLU A 210 -3.50 0.74 -21.60
CA GLU A 210 -2.57 -0.32 -21.99
C GLU A 210 -1.15 0.20 -22.24
N ALA A 211 -1.03 1.35 -22.90
CA ALA A 211 0.26 1.99 -23.14
C ALA A 211 0.95 2.43 -21.83
N ILE A 212 0.19 2.89 -20.83
CA ILE A 212 0.71 3.22 -19.50
C ILE A 212 1.21 1.97 -18.79
N SER A 213 0.42 0.89 -18.75
CA SER A 213 0.83 -0.38 -18.15
C SER A 213 2.10 -0.92 -18.81
N ALA A 214 2.16 -0.93 -20.14
CA ALA A 214 3.35 -1.37 -20.87
C ALA A 214 4.58 -0.48 -20.57
N ALA A 215 4.42 0.83 -20.56
CA ALA A 215 5.49 1.78 -20.28
C ALA A 215 6.02 1.66 -18.84
N LEU A 216 5.15 1.37 -17.86
CA LEU A 216 5.54 1.12 -16.47
C LEU A 216 6.35 -0.17 -16.33
N ARG A 217 5.97 -1.24 -17.03
CA ARG A 217 6.68 -2.53 -17.01
C ARG A 217 8.09 -2.43 -17.61
N GLU A 218 8.33 -1.46 -18.48
CA GLU A 218 9.67 -1.19 -19.02
C GLU A 218 10.55 -0.34 -18.09
N ARG A 219 9.99 0.25 -17.03
CA ARG A 219 10.77 1.05 -16.10
C ARG A 219 11.55 0.21 -15.10
N VAL A 220 12.78 0.68 -14.82
CA VAL A 220 13.65 0.13 -13.78
C VAL A 220 13.66 1.11 -12.60
N PRO A 221 13.27 0.67 -11.38
CA PRO A 221 13.34 1.51 -10.19
C PRO A 221 14.77 1.96 -9.89
N ALA A 222 14.97 3.27 -9.76
CA ALA A 222 16.30 3.85 -9.56
C ALA A 222 16.25 5.19 -8.81
N GLY A 223 17.37 5.57 -8.21
CA GLY A 223 17.50 6.86 -7.52
C GLY A 223 16.91 6.88 -6.11
N GLY A 224 16.75 8.08 -5.58
CA GLY A 224 16.09 8.35 -4.31
C GLY A 224 14.62 8.71 -4.51
N THR A 225 13.95 9.21 -3.45
CA THR A 225 12.52 9.54 -3.43
C THR A 225 12.32 10.99 -3.09
N SER A 226 11.64 11.75 -3.96
CA SER A 226 11.21 13.13 -3.75
C SER A 226 9.69 13.27 -3.87
N LEU A 227 8.99 13.20 -2.77
CA LEU A 227 7.57 13.54 -2.71
C LEU A 227 7.29 15.01 -3.04
N TYR A 228 8.25 15.89 -2.74
CA TYR A 228 8.13 17.31 -3.08
C TYR A 228 7.95 17.48 -4.58
N ASN A 229 8.80 16.87 -5.39
CA ASN A 229 8.72 16.94 -6.84
C ASN A 229 7.49 16.22 -7.38
N ALA A 230 7.07 15.11 -6.75
CA ALA A 230 5.84 14.41 -7.10
C ALA A 230 4.60 15.30 -6.93
N PHE A 231 4.46 15.98 -5.80
CA PHE A 231 3.31 16.85 -5.55
C PHE A 231 3.39 18.18 -6.31
N GLU A 232 4.59 18.69 -6.55
CA GLU A 232 4.78 19.89 -7.38
C GLU A 232 4.38 19.63 -8.86
N ALA A 233 4.64 18.42 -9.37
CA ALA A 233 4.25 18.03 -10.73
C ALA A 233 2.73 18.07 -10.96
N LEU A 234 1.91 17.89 -9.92
CA LEU A 234 0.45 17.99 -10.02
C LEU A 234 -0.02 19.37 -10.45
N ARG A 235 0.77 20.42 -10.20
CA ARG A 235 0.44 21.80 -10.58
C ARG A 235 0.52 22.07 -12.07
N ALA A 236 1.17 21.19 -12.82
CA ALA A 236 1.22 21.28 -14.28
C ALA A 236 -0.11 20.87 -14.93
N LEU A 237 -0.97 20.16 -14.22
CA LEU A 237 -2.28 19.76 -14.71
C LEU A 237 -3.21 20.98 -14.87
N PRO A 238 -4.07 21.00 -15.92
CA PRO A 238 -4.93 22.15 -16.23
C PRO A 238 -5.94 22.47 -15.12
N THR A 239 -6.37 21.45 -14.40
CA THR A 239 -7.25 21.53 -13.22
C THR A 239 -6.70 20.62 -12.13
N PRO A 240 -6.83 20.99 -10.84
CA PRO A 240 -6.38 20.13 -9.75
C PRO A 240 -7.09 18.77 -9.78
N PRO A 241 -6.40 17.69 -9.36
CA PRO A 241 -7.06 16.41 -9.11
C PRO A 241 -8.09 16.54 -7.98
N ASP A 242 -9.08 15.70 -8.00
CA ASP A 242 -10.04 15.53 -6.90
C ASP A 242 -9.83 14.23 -6.11
N ASN A 243 -8.93 13.37 -6.60
CA ASN A 243 -8.49 12.18 -5.88
C ASN A 243 -7.03 11.84 -6.25
N ILE A 244 -6.21 11.47 -5.27
CA ILE A 244 -4.81 11.10 -5.45
C ILE A 244 -4.58 9.72 -4.85
N PHE A 245 -4.00 8.80 -5.65
CA PHE A 245 -3.43 7.54 -5.17
C PHE A 245 -1.91 7.68 -5.13
N LEU A 246 -1.32 7.44 -3.98
CA LEU A 246 0.13 7.46 -3.77
C LEU A 246 0.63 6.06 -3.45
N LEU A 247 1.38 5.47 -4.38
CA LEU A 247 2.05 4.19 -4.22
C LEU A 247 3.53 4.47 -3.90
N THR A 248 3.96 4.12 -2.70
CA THR A 248 5.33 4.38 -2.22
C THR A 248 5.75 3.33 -1.18
N ASP A 249 7.00 3.35 -0.76
CA ASP A 249 7.51 2.37 0.20
C ASP A 249 8.12 2.96 1.48
N GLY A 250 8.28 4.28 1.53
CA GLY A 250 8.88 4.93 2.66
C GLY A 250 8.91 6.44 2.59
N LEU A 251 9.43 7.08 3.62
CA LEU A 251 9.57 8.53 3.67
C LEU A 251 10.59 9.02 2.63
N PRO A 252 10.42 10.23 2.08
CA PRO A 252 11.29 10.76 1.03
C PRO A 252 12.75 10.91 1.50
N THR A 253 13.68 10.68 0.60
CA THR A 253 15.11 10.79 0.83
C THR A 253 15.68 12.15 0.40
N GLN A 254 14.88 12.96 -0.29
CA GLN A 254 15.20 14.34 -0.66
C GLN A 254 13.95 15.22 -0.71
N ALA A 255 14.16 16.54 -0.66
CA ALA A 255 13.14 17.56 -0.93
C ALA A 255 13.14 17.91 -2.44
N GLU A 256 13.02 19.21 -2.79
CA GLU A 256 13.15 19.70 -4.16
C GLU A 256 14.51 19.33 -4.78
N ARG A 257 15.58 19.40 -3.97
CA ARG A 257 16.96 19.13 -4.39
C ARG A 257 17.57 18.02 -3.56
N PRO A 258 18.56 17.29 -4.13
CA PRO A 258 19.26 16.28 -3.38
C PRO A 258 19.92 16.86 -2.11
N PRO A 259 19.99 16.06 -1.03
CA PRO A 259 20.65 16.49 0.20
C PRO A 259 22.16 16.67 -0.03
N ARG A 260 22.78 17.57 0.74
CA ARG A 260 24.23 17.83 0.62
C ARG A 260 25.10 16.65 1.05
N GLY A 261 24.57 15.75 1.86
CA GLY A 261 25.28 14.57 2.37
C GLY A 261 24.78 13.28 1.75
N SER A 262 25.63 12.26 1.76
CA SER A 262 25.29 10.92 1.24
C SER A 262 24.36 10.12 2.17
N LYS A 263 24.20 10.52 3.43
CA LYS A 263 23.32 9.88 4.41
C LYS A 263 22.21 10.83 4.82
N VAL A 264 20.99 10.35 4.80
CA VAL A 264 19.79 11.08 5.23
C VAL A 264 19.26 10.43 6.50
N SER A 265 19.18 11.20 7.59
CA SER A 265 18.64 10.71 8.87
C SER A 265 17.12 10.65 8.84
N GLY A 266 16.50 9.84 9.72
CA GLY A 266 15.05 9.76 9.87
C GLY A 266 14.39 11.13 10.08
N ASN A 267 15.00 12.00 10.92
CA ASN A 267 14.49 13.36 11.13
C ASN A 267 14.56 14.24 9.89
N GLN A 268 15.56 14.06 9.04
CA GLN A 268 15.63 14.76 7.76
C GLN A 268 14.56 14.26 6.79
N ARG A 269 14.30 12.95 6.76
CA ARG A 269 13.23 12.35 5.96
C ARG A 269 11.85 12.88 6.39
N LEU A 270 11.60 12.98 7.69
CA LEU A 270 10.39 13.60 8.25
C LEU A 270 10.24 15.07 7.81
N LYS A 271 11.35 15.83 7.83
CA LYS A 271 11.33 17.21 7.35
C LYS A 271 10.98 17.28 5.86
N PHE A 272 11.60 16.45 5.03
CA PHE A 272 11.30 16.40 3.59
C PHE A 272 9.84 16.02 3.32
N PHE A 273 9.30 15.09 4.09
CA PHE A 273 7.90 14.70 4.02
C PHE A 273 6.97 15.88 4.36
N ARG A 274 7.20 16.58 5.46
CA ARG A 274 6.40 17.75 5.85
C ARG A 274 6.51 18.90 4.84
N ASP A 275 7.67 19.09 4.25
CA ASP A 275 7.88 20.12 3.20
C ASP A 275 7.13 19.72 1.92
N ALA A 276 7.07 18.42 1.58
CA ALA A 276 6.32 17.91 0.45
C ALA A 276 4.79 18.07 0.63
N ILE A 277 4.23 17.74 1.80
CA ILE A 277 2.80 17.87 2.08
C ILE A 277 2.28 19.29 1.81
N ARG A 278 3.10 20.32 2.04
CA ARG A 278 2.72 21.71 1.76
C ARG A 278 2.53 22.00 0.26
N ARG A 279 2.93 21.08 -0.62
CA ARG A 279 2.75 21.16 -2.07
C ARG A 279 1.47 20.52 -2.57
N LEU A 280 0.84 19.69 -1.73
CA LEU A 280 -0.44 19.08 -2.08
C LEU A 280 -1.51 20.13 -2.38
N PRO A 281 -2.37 19.90 -3.36
CA PRO A 281 -3.58 20.69 -3.54
C PRO A 281 -4.46 20.61 -2.28
N SER A 282 -5.12 21.71 -1.95
CA SER A 282 -6.01 21.76 -0.78
C SER A 282 -7.28 20.93 -1.02
N ASN A 283 -7.75 20.26 0.03
CA ASN A 283 -9.01 19.51 0.03
C ASN A 283 -9.08 18.35 -0.99
N VAL A 284 -7.96 17.70 -1.28
CA VAL A 284 -7.90 16.54 -2.14
C VAL A 284 -7.58 15.30 -1.29
N PRO A 285 -8.41 14.26 -1.32
CA PRO A 285 -8.11 12.99 -0.65
C PRO A 285 -6.83 12.37 -1.20
N VAL A 286 -5.97 11.89 -0.30
CA VAL A 286 -4.77 11.14 -0.65
C VAL A 286 -4.91 9.72 -0.13
N ASN A 287 -5.13 8.78 -1.06
CA ASN A 287 -5.19 7.36 -0.76
C ASN A 287 -3.79 6.77 -0.92
N ILE A 288 -3.30 6.16 0.12
CA ILE A 288 -1.92 5.71 0.19
C ILE A 288 -1.87 4.19 0.16
N VAL A 289 -1.10 3.65 -0.76
CA VAL A 289 -0.70 2.24 -0.79
C VAL A 289 0.78 2.18 -0.42
N LEU A 290 1.05 1.73 0.80
CA LEU A 290 2.41 1.65 1.33
C LEU A 290 2.94 0.22 1.19
N PHE A 291 4.06 0.07 0.46
CA PHE A 291 4.85 -1.17 0.37
C PHE A 291 6.04 -1.07 1.31
N PRO A 292 5.91 -1.45 2.59
CA PRO A 292 6.87 -1.06 3.61
C PRO A 292 8.28 -1.55 3.30
N MET A 293 9.28 -0.70 3.63
CA MET A 293 10.69 -1.00 3.53
C MET A 293 11.32 -1.09 4.92
N GLU A 294 12.20 -2.05 5.08
CA GLU A 294 13.02 -2.19 6.30
C GLU A 294 13.79 -0.90 6.60
N GLY A 295 13.82 -0.52 7.88
CA GLY A 295 14.59 0.64 8.36
C GLY A 295 13.86 1.99 8.29
N ASP A 296 12.57 2.01 7.97
CA ASP A 296 11.74 3.21 7.99
C ASP A 296 10.49 3.09 8.89
N PRO A 297 10.66 3.00 10.21
CA PRO A 297 9.55 2.76 11.13
C PRO A 297 8.55 3.92 11.21
N MET A 298 8.92 5.12 10.72
CA MET A 298 8.07 6.31 10.77
C MET A 298 7.13 6.40 9.55
N ALA A 299 7.42 5.69 8.47
CA ALA A 299 6.66 5.82 7.23
C ALA A 299 5.17 5.51 7.42
N ALA A 300 4.83 4.38 8.01
CA ALA A 300 3.45 3.95 8.19
C ALA A 300 2.62 4.98 8.99
N SER A 301 3.16 5.49 10.10
CA SER A 301 2.45 6.47 10.93
C SER A 301 2.26 7.83 10.24
N GLU A 302 3.27 8.33 9.53
CA GLU A 302 3.19 9.62 8.86
C GLU A 302 2.24 9.57 7.64
N TYR A 303 2.27 8.48 6.87
CA TYR A 303 1.35 8.29 5.75
C TYR A 303 -0.08 8.03 6.21
N TRP A 304 -0.27 7.29 7.29
CA TRP A 304 -1.61 7.12 7.89
C TRP A 304 -2.19 8.47 8.35
N GLN A 305 -1.39 9.32 9.01
CA GLN A 305 -1.80 10.67 9.41
C GLN A 305 -2.13 11.54 8.19
N LEU A 306 -1.36 11.45 7.10
CA LEU A 306 -1.65 12.16 5.86
C LEU A 306 -2.99 11.73 5.26
N ALA A 307 -3.24 10.42 5.18
CA ALA A 307 -4.49 9.88 4.71
C ALA A 307 -5.68 10.41 5.53
N GLN A 308 -5.60 10.33 6.86
CA GLN A 308 -6.64 10.85 7.76
C GLN A 308 -6.86 12.36 7.59
N ALA A 309 -5.78 13.15 7.54
CA ALA A 309 -5.86 14.61 7.43
C ALA A 309 -6.42 15.07 6.07
N SER A 310 -6.27 14.28 5.02
CA SER A 310 -6.78 14.57 3.68
C SER A 310 -8.16 13.94 3.39
N SER A 311 -8.74 13.20 4.34
CA SER A 311 -9.97 12.40 4.13
C SER A 311 -9.78 11.31 3.08
N GLY A 312 -8.56 10.83 2.88
CA GLY A 312 -8.22 9.68 2.08
C GLY A 312 -8.15 8.40 2.91
N SER A 313 -7.56 7.37 2.32
CA SER A 313 -7.42 6.05 2.94
C SER A 313 -5.96 5.58 2.97
N PHE A 314 -5.65 4.64 3.84
CA PHE A 314 -4.32 4.05 3.97
C PHE A 314 -4.43 2.53 3.88
N LEU A 315 -3.62 1.94 3.00
CA LEU A 315 -3.51 0.49 2.81
C LEU A 315 -2.03 0.11 2.83
N SER A 316 -1.69 -0.91 3.62
CA SER A 316 -0.42 -1.61 3.50
C SER A 316 -0.74 -3.04 3.04
N PRO A 317 -0.56 -3.35 1.74
CA PRO A 317 -1.01 -4.60 1.18
C PRO A 317 -0.16 -5.78 1.65
N SER A 318 -0.79 -6.94 1.81
CA SER A 318 -0.10 -8.21 2.02
C SER A 318 0.76 -8.60 0.80
N ILE A 319 1.59 -9.64 0.95
CA ILE A 319 2.52 -10.05 -0.12
C ILE A 319 1.78 -10.62 -1.34
N ASP A 320 0.59 -11.16 -1.11
CA ASP A 320 -0.27 -11.82 -2.11
C ASP A 320 -1.38 -10.91 -2.67
N TRP A 321 -1.31 -9.60 -2.41
CA TRP A 321 -2.24 -8.60 -2.92
C TRP A 321 -1.65 -7.84 -4.14
N PRO A 322 -2.40 -7.46 -5.16
CA PRO A 322 -3.82 -7.61 -5.45
C PRO A 322 -4.24 -8.98 -5.89
#